data_b4146f16dd32b9aa37965452e113ca00
#
_entry.id   b4146f16dd32b9aa37965452e113ca00
#
_cell.length_a   1.000
_cell.length_b   1.000
_cell.length_c   1.000
_cell.angle_alpha   90.00
_cell.angle_beta   90.00
_cell.angle_gamma   90.00
#
_symmetry.space_group_name_H-M   'P 1'
#
loop_
_entity.id
_entity.type
_entity.pdbx_description
1 polymer ?
#
loop_
_entity_poly.entity_id
_entity_poly.type
_entity_poly.pdbx_seq_one_letter_code
_entity_poly.pdbx_strand_id
1 'polypeptide(L)'
;MSMTEHTPQLPVQSSPKAIRRRELLASIGGLALAGIAGCGYSVRPPYNNEIRTVYVPIFRSVTFRRDLNLMLTEAVAKEIEKRTPYKVVGTPDGADSSLTGEVTFADKNLVVENPQNLPRQLSADLVVNARWTDNRNPSGNPKDVGTVTLRETVTFSPEFGDTSMSAYQKACQKMAEQIASMMEQPW
;
A
#
# COMPACT_ATOMS: atom_id res chain seq x y z
N MET A 1 16.25 -23.85 90.62
CA MET A 1 15.88 -24.31 89.25
C MET A 1 14.53 -23.73 88.93
N SER A 2 14.52 -22.59 88.20
CA SER A 2 13.32 -21.88 87.87
C SER A 2 13.18 -21.91 86.32
N MET A 3 12.17 -22.64 85.88
CA MET A 3 11.77 -22.70 84.46
C MET A 3 10.93 -21.49 84.12
N THR A 4 11.41 -20.59 83.32
CA THR A 4 10.65 -19.47 82.71
C THR A 4 10.06 -19.96 81.40
N GLU A 5 8.75 -20.12 81.48
CA GLU A 5 7.91 -20.47 80.33
C GLU A 5 7.74 -19.26 79.36
N HIS A 6 8.22 -19.43 78.16
CA HIS A 6 8.15 -18.39 77.12
C HIS A 6 6.97 -18.67 76.22
N THR A 7 5.87 -17.93 76.41
CA THR A 7 4.66 -18.03 75.62
C THR A 7 4.88 -17.16 74.32
N PRO A 8 4.74 -17.74 73.10
CA PRO A 8 4.83 -16.95 71.88
C PRO A 8 3.51 -16.19 71.68
N GLN A 9 3.64 -14.87 71.60
CA GLN A 9 2.55 -13.97 71.19
C GLN A 9 2.30 -14.04 69.69
N LEU A 10 1.07 -14.41 69.30
CA LEU A 10 0.57 -14.38 67.94
C LEU A 10 0.40 -12.92 67.45
N PRO A 11 0.73 -12.61 66.21
CA PRO A 11 0.57 -11.26 65.64
C PRO A 11 -0.92 -10.91 65.52
N VAL A 12 -1.27 -9.74 66.05
CA VAL A 12 -2.59 -9.13 65.93
C VAL A 12 -2.92 -8.88 64.46
N GLN A 13 -3.90 -9.60 63.92
CA GLN A 13 -4.46 -9.36 62.60
C GLN A 13 -5.10 -7.96 62.57
N SER A 14 -4.53 -7.08 61.75
CA SER A 14 -5.11 -5.79 61.47
C SER A 14 -6.41 -5.96 60.68
N SER A 15 -7.51 -5.49 61.28
CA SER A 15 -8.85 -5.47 60.71
C SER A 15 -8.85 -4.81 59.31
N PRO A 16 -9.52 -5.38 58.28
CA PRO A 16 -9.61 -4.76 56.99
C PRO A 16 -10.40 -3.44 57.08
N LYS A 17 -9.73 -2.32 56.73
CA LYS A 17 -10.39 -1.03 56.66
C LYS A 17 -11.54 -1.09 55.64
N ALA A 18 -12.76 -0.85 56.11
CA ALA A 18 -13.94 -0.77 55.25
C ALA A 18 -13.72 0.31 54.22
N ILE A 19 -13.56 -0.07 52.93
CA ILE A 19 -13.41 0.83 51.78
C ILE A 19 -14.74 1.57 51.63
N ARG A 20 -14.73 2.90 51.80
CA ARG A 20 -15.94 3.70 51.65
C ARG A 20 -16.32 3.73 50.17
N ARG A 21 -17.61 3.54 49.88
CA ARG A 21 -18.17 3.57 48.50
C ARG A 21 -17.68 4.76 47.65
N ARG A 22 -17.41 5.88 48.30
CA ARG A 22 -16.91 7.09 47.64
C ARG A 22 -15.47 6.91 47.08
N GLU A 23 -14.60 6.13 47.74
CA GLU A 23 -13.23 5.87 47.31
C GLU A 23 -13.19 4.84 46.18
N LEU A 24 -14.10 3.86 46.16
CA LEU A 24 -14.28 2.94 45.05
C LEU A 24 -14.76 3.67 43.77
N LEU A 25 -15.71 4.58 43.90
CA LEU A 25 -16.20 5.35 42.76
C LEU A 25 -15.13 6.31 42.20
N ALA A 26 -14.30 6.89 43.06
CA ALA A 26 -13.19 7.76 42.65
C ALA A 26 -12.07 6.98 41.93
N SER A 27 -11.77 5.75 42.39
CA SER A 27 -10.74 4.91 41.73
C SER A 27 -11.20 4.37 40.39
N ILE A 28 -12.49 4.00 40.26
CA ILE A 28 -13.08 3.54 38.97
C ILE A 28 -13.15 4.70 37.95
N GLY A 29 -13.52 5.93 38.41
CA GLY A 29 -13.54 7.12 37.57
C GLY A 29 -12.14 7.51 37.08
N GLY A 30 -11.12 7.41 37.93
CA GLY A 30 -9.71 7.68 37.58
C GLY A 30 -9.15 6.71 36.56
N LEU A 31 -9.49 5.43 36.66
CA LEU A 31 -9.05 4.38 35.73
C LEU A 31 -9.73 4.51 34.35
N ALA A 32 -10.98 4.96 34.31
CA ALA A 32 -11.73 5.20 33.07
C ALA A 32 -11.19 6.43 32.29
N LEU A 33 -10.77 7.49 32.98
CA LEU A 33 -10.16 8.66 32.33
C LEU A 33 -8.76 8.38 31.80
N ALA A 34 -7.96 7.50 32.43
CA ALA A 34 -6.63 7.12 31.97
C ALA A 34 -6.67 6.28 30.67
N GLY A 35 -7.76 5.56 30.39
CA GLY A 35 -7.94 4.76 29.18
C GLY A 35 -8.18 5.58 27.89
N ILE A 36 -8.58 6.87 28.00
CA ILE A 36 -8.89 7.72 26.84
C ILE A 36 -7.64 8.44 26.30
N ALA A 37 -6.56 8.54 27.08
CA ALA A 37 -5.34 9.25 26.72
C ALA A 37 -4.34 8.40 25.89
N GLY A 38 -4.65 7.14 25.57
CA GLY A 38 -3.67 6.16 25.07
C GLY A 38 -3.60 5.93 23.56
N CYS A 39 -4.49 6.49 22.74
CA CYS A 39 -4.42 6.31 21.28
C CYS A 39 -3.93 7.58 20.58
N GLY A 40 -2.65 7.87 20.71
CA GLY A 40 -1.97 8.84 19.86
C GLY A 40 -1.82 8.32 18.42
N TYR A 41 -2.93 8.04 17.73
CA TYR A 41 -2.92 7.75 16.30
C TYR A 41 -2.63 9.05 15.55
N SER A 42 -1.37 9.27 15.24
CA SER A 42 -0.97 10.31 14.30
C SER A 42 -1.33 9.84 12.89
N VAL A 43 -2.47 10.27 12.37
CA VAL A 43 -2.82 10.06 10.96
C VAL A 43 -1.99 11.03 10.12
N ARG A 44 -0.74 10.64 9.85
CA ARG A 44 0.07 11.35 8.86
C ARG A 44 -0.46 10.90 7.49
N PRO A 45 -0.86 11.83 6.61
CA PRO A 45 -1.29 11.43 5.27
C PRO A 45 -0.11 10.70 4.58
N PRO A 46 -0.36 9.54 3.94
CA PRO A 46 0.68 8.74 3.30
C PRO A 46 1.28 9.40 2.05
N TYR A 47 0.83 10.60 1.69
CA TYR A 47 1.21 11.31 0.48
C TYR A 47 1.91 12.63 0.78
N ASN A 48 2.79 13.06 -0.13
CA ASN A 48 3.43 14.37 -0.02
C ASN A 48 2.44 15.48 -0.37
N ASN A 49 2.03 16.27 0.62
CA ASN A 49 1.07 17.38 0.45
C ASN A 49 1.62 18.56 -0.40
N GLU A 50 2.92 18.59 -0.65
CA GLU A 50 3.54 19.62 -1.46
C GLU A 50 3.38 19.38 -2.96
N ILE A 51 3.22 18.11 -3.39
CA ILE A 51 2.93 17.72 -4.77
C ILE A 51 1.42 17.71 -4.93
N ARG A 52 0.90 18.40 -5.92
CA ARG A 52 -0.53 18.45 -6.24
C ARG A 52 -0.86 17.92 -7.62
N THR A 53 0.07 18.09 -8.56
CA THR A 53 -0.11 17.71 -9.96
C THR A 53 0.95 16.73 -10.43
N VAL A 54 0.51 15.74 -11.20
CA VAL A 54 1.38 14.71 -11.79
C VAL A 54 1.14 14.66 -13.28
N TYR A 55 2.18 14.90 -14.05
CA TYR A 55 2.16 14.70 -15.50
C TYR A 55 2.44 13.22 -15.81
N VAL A 56 1.53 12.58 -16.53
CA VAL A 56 1.65 11.17 -16.95
C VAL A 56 1.64 11.12 -18.48
N PRO A 57 2.82 11.12 -19.14
CA PRO A 57 2.90 10.89 -20.58
C PRO A 57 2.49 9.46 -20.91
N ILE A 58 2.14 9.23 -22.18
CA ILE A 58 1.92 7.87 -22.66
C ILE A 58 3.19 7.05 -22.44
N PHE A 59 3.06 5.92 -21.77
CA PHE A 59 4.18 5.02 -21.47
C PHE A 59 4.81 4.51 -22.76
N ARG A 60 6.12 4.34 -22.76
CA ARG A 60 6.83 3.73 -23.87
C ARG A 60 6.59 2.23 -23.89
N SER A 61 6.72 1.62 -25.05
CA SER A 61 6.70 0.16 -25.18
C SER A 61 7.78 -0.26 -26.17
N VAL A 62 8.62 -1.18 -25.73
CA VAL A 62 9.61 -1.85 -26.60
C VAL A 62 9.05 -3.17 -27.14
N THR A 63 7.81 -3.50 -26.78
CA THR A 63 7.14 -4.73 -27.20
C THR A 63 6.36 -4.52 -28.49
N PHE A 64 6.11 -5.60 -29.24
CA PHE A 64 5.32 -5.55 -30.47
C PHE A 64 3.81 -5.28 -30.25
N ARG A 65 3.36 -5.20 -28.99
CA ARG A 65 1.96 -4.96 -28.63
C ARG A 65 1.73 -3.47 -28.39
N ARG A 66 1.21 -2.79 -29.39
CA ARG A 66 1.05 -1.31 -29.37
C ARG A 66 -0.01 -0.81 -28.40
N ASP A 67 -1.02 -1.63 -28.07
CA ASP A 67 -2.15 -1.16 -27.25
C ASP A 67 -1.86 -1.23 -25.74
N LEU A 68 -0.83 -1.96 -25.30
CA LEU A 68 -0.52 -2.14 -23.89
C LEU A 68 -0.06 -0.85 -23.22
N ASN A 69 0.72 -0.04 -23.91
CA ASN A 69 1.21 1.23 -23.38
C ASN A 69 0.07 2.21 -23.10
N LEU A 70 -0.90 2.30 -23.99
CA LEU A 70 -2.07 3.16 -23.82
C LEU A 70 -2.96 2.64 -22.67
N MET A 71 -3.24 1.34 -22.69
CA MET A 71 -4.05 0.67 -21.67
C MET A 71 -3.44 0.84 -20.26
N LEU A 72 -2.11 0.67 -20.15
CA LEU A 72 -1.41 0.86 -18.88
C LEU A 72 -1.44 2.33 -18.45
N THR A 73 -1.21 3.27 -19.37
CA THR A 73 -1.24 4.72 -19.07
C THR A 73 -2.60 5.15 -18.53
N GLU A 74 -3.68 4.70 -19.17
CA GLU A 74 -5.04 4.98 -18.71
C GLU A 74 -5.34 4.36 -17.34
N ALA A 75 -4.92 3.10 -17.12
CA ALA A 75 -5.10 2.43 -15.84
C ALA A 75 -4.36 3.16 -14.72
N VAL A 76 -3.09 3.57 -14.98
CA VAL A 76 -2.27 4.31 -14.03
C VAL A 76 -2.86 5.68 -13.72
N ALA A 77 -3.29 6.43 -14.73
CA ALA A 77 -3.91 7.74 -14.52
C ALA A 77 -5.18 7.64 -13.65
N LYS A 78 -6.05 6.67 -13.94
CA LYS A 78 -7.26 6.43 -13.14
C LYS A 78 -6.94 6.02 -11.70
N GLU A 79 -5.93 5.17 -11.50
CA GLU A 79 -5.60 4.67 -10.17
C GLU A 79 -4.91 5.76 -9.32
N ILE A 80 -4.10 6.65 -9.91
CA ILE A 80 -3.55 7.84 -9.25
C ILE A 80 -4.69 8.74 -8.77
N GLU A 81 -5.64 9.11 -9.62
CA GLU A 81 -6.75 9.99 -9.25
C GLU A 81 -7.70 9.37 -8.21
N LYS A 82 -7.82 8.03 -8.20
CA LYS A 82 -8.68 7.30 -7.27
C LYS A 82 -8.07 7.14 -5.88
N ARG A 83 -6.75 6.86 -5.79
CA ARG A 83 -6.07 6.51 -4.54
C ARG A 83 -5.29 7.65 -3.92
N THR A 84 -4.84 8.60 -4.74
CA THR A 84 -3.95 9.66 -4.30
C THR A 84 -4.67 11.02 -4.33
N PRO A 85 -4.19 12.01 -3.58
CA PRO A 85 -4.70 13.38 -3.65
C PRO A 85 -4.19 14.14 -4.90
N TYR A 86 -3.37 13.49 -5.73
CA TYR A 86 -2.75 14.12 -6.88
C TYR A 86 -3.71 14.20 -8.08
N LYS A 87 -3.63 15.30 -8.81
CA LYS A 87 -4.38 15.50 -10.05
C LYS A 87 -3.51 15.19 -11.24
N VAL A 88 -3.97 14.32 -12.14
CA VAL A 88 -3.27 14.03 -13.39
C VAL A 88 -3.47 15.18 -14.38
N VAL A 89 -2.39 15.65 -14.98
CA VAL A 89 -2.38 16.72 -15.98
C VAL A 89 -1.82 16.24 -17.31
N GLY A 90 -2.34 16.79 -18.40
CA GLY A 90 -1.99 16.37 -19.77
C GLY A 90 -0.73 17.04 -20.33
N THR A 91 -0.17 18.06 -19.66
CA THR A 91 1.00 18.80 -20.12
C THR A 91 2.09 18.81 -19.05
N PRO A 92 3.38 18.76 -19.44
CA PRO A 92 4.48 18.83 -18.49
C PRO A 92 4.64 20.23 -17.87
N ASP A 93 4.17 21.28 -18.57
CA ASP A 93 4.35 22.65 -18.14
C ASP A 93 3.55 22.95 -16.87
N GLY A 94 4.26 23.33 -15.81
CA GLY A 94 3.67 23.63 -14.51
C GLY A 94 3.25 22.40 -13.70
N ALA A 95 3.58 21.19 -14.14
CA ALA A 95 3.36 19.98 -13.34
C ALA A 95 4.39 19.87 -12.21
N ASP A 96 3.92 19.66 -10.98
CA ASP A 96 4.80 19.50 -9.81
C ASP A 96 5.69 18.26 -9.91
N SER A 97 5.19 17.20 -10.55
CA SER A 97 5.91 15.94 -10.72
C SER A 97 5.59 15.28 -12.05
N SER A 98 6.41 14.33 -12.46
CA SER A 98 6.23 13.54 -13.68
C SER A 98 6.39 12.06 -13.39
N LEU A 99 5.47 11.25 -13.88
CA LEU A 99 5.53 9.80 -13.82
C LEU A 99 5.74 9.26 -15.24
N THR A 100 6.93 8.72 -15.50
CA THR A 100 7.26 8.09 -16.77
C THR A 100 7.35 6.59 -16.63
N GLY A 101 7.01 5.85 -17.68
CA GLY A 101 7.06 4.39 -17.65
C GLY A 101 7.38 3.78 -19.01
N GLU A 102 7.88 2.54 -18.95
CA GLU A 102 8.21 1.75 -20.13
C GLU A 102 7.80 0.29 -19.93
N VAL A 103 7.03 -0.23 -20.89
CA VAL A 103 6.72 -1.66 -20.98
C VAL A 103 7.89 -2.35 -21.67
N THR A 104 8.69 -3.09 -20.88
CA THR A 104 9.93 -3.72 -21.36
C THR A 104 9.71 -5.14 -21.85
N PHE A 105 8.70 -5.81 -21.34
CA PHE A 105 8.39 -7.19 -21.71
C PHE A 105 6.88 -7.44 -21.67
N ALA A 106 6.36 -8.14 -22.68
CA ALA A 106 4.98 -8.63 -22.72
C ALA A 106 4.94 -9.91 -23.55
N ASP A 107 4.65 -11.03 -22.91
CA ASP A 107 4.59 -12.33 -23.56
C ASP A 107 3.39 -13.15 -23.08
N LYS A 108 3.08 -14.20 -23.84
CA LYS A 108 2.02 -15.14 -23.56
C LYS A 108 2.58 -16.56 -23.60
N ASN A 109 2.50 -17.25 -22.48
CA ASN A 109 3.04 -18.59 -22.33
C ASN A 109 1.95 -19.62 -22.10
N LEU A 110 2.18 -20.83 -22.58
CA LEU A 110 1.33 -21.98 -22.34
C LEU A 110 1.67 -22.55 -20.95
N VAL A 111 0.65 -22.75 -20.11
CA VAL A 111 0.80 -23.28 -18.76
C VAL A 111 0.33 -24.74 -18.68
N VAL A 112 -0.85 -25.02 -19.23
CA VAL A 112 -1.46 -26.35 -19.21
C VAL A 112 -2.09 -26.67 -20.57
N GLU A 113 -1.83 -27.87 -21.07
CA GLU A 113 -2.48 -28.46 -22.24
C GLU A 113 -3.47 -29.57 -21.83
N ASN A 114 -4.48 -29.77 -22.64
CA ASN A 114 -5.34 -30.94 -22.51
C ASN A 114 -4.73 -32.16 -23.24
N PRO A 115 -5.30 -33.39 -23.11
CA PRO A 115 -4.80 -34.60 -23.81
C PRO A 115 -4.80 -34.51 -25.35
N GLN A 116 -5.49 -33.52 -25.92
CA GLN A 116 -5.55 -33.25 -27.36
C GLN A 116 -4.58 -32.16 -27.80
N ASN A 117 -3.61 -31.76 -26.93
CA ASN A 117 -2.61 -30.68 -27.14
C ASN A 117 -3.26 -29.30 -27.41
N LEU A 118 -4.46 -29.06 -26.88
CA LEU A 118 -5.08 -27.74 -26.93
C LEU A 118 -4.79 -26.95 -25.66
N PRO A 119 -4.52 -25.62 -25.76
CA PRO A 119 -4.26 -24.78 -24.62
C PRO A 119 -5.46 -24.72 -23.67
N ARG A 120 -5.29 -25.23 -22.46
CA ARG A 120 -6.29 -25.15 -21.39
C ARG A 120 -6.10 -23.93 -20.51
N GLN A 121 -4.83 -23.64 -20.18
CA GLN A 121 -4.45 -22.48 -19.39
C GLN A 121 -3.22 -21.83 -19.98
N LEU A 122 -3.29 -20.50 -20.11
CA LEU A 122 -2.22 -19.63 -20.59
C LEU A 122 -1.88 -18.61 -19.52
N SER A 123 -0.65 -18.09 -19.56
CA SER A 123 -0.26 -16.89 -18.79
C SER A 123 0.01 -15.71 -19.71
N ALA A 124 -0.30 -14.53 -19.23
CA ALA A 124 0.13 -13.26 -19.79
C ALA A 124 1.13 -12.62 -18.81
N ASP A 125 2.36 -12.48 -19.24
CA ASP A 125 3.46 -11.89 -18.46
C ASP A 125 3.70 -10.47 -18.93
N LEU A 126 3.85 -9.54 -17.99
CA LEU A 126 4.10 -8.13 -18.25
C LEU A 126 5.18 -7.61 -17.31
N VAL A 127 6.16 -6.86 -17.86
CA VAL A 127 7.20 -6.17 -17.08
C VAL A 127 7.22 -4.70 -17.45
N VAL A 128 7.20 -3.86 -16.43
CA VAL A 128 7.15 -2.40 -16.58
C VAL A 128 8.18 -1.76 -15.66
N ASN A 129 8.91 -0.81 -16.20
CA ASN A 129 9.73 0.11 -15.42
C ASN A 129 8.97 1.43 -15.28
N ALA A 130 8.80 1.91 -14.06
CA ALA A 130 8.19 3.19 -13.78
C ALA A 130 9.14 4.07 -12.97
N ARG A 131 9.18 5.36 -13.29
CA ARG A 131 9.99 6.37 -12.58
C ARG A 131 9.14 7.57 -12.26
N TRP A 132 9.16 7.99 -11.01
CA TRP A 132 8.51 9.19 -10.51
C TRP A 132 9.55 10.25 -10.17
N THR A 133 9.40 11.46 -10.70
CA THR A 133 10.33 12.58 -10.52
C THR A 133 9.60 13.82 -10.01
N ASP A 134 10.23 14.54 -9.08
CA ASP A 134 9.78 15.86 -8.61
C ASP A 134 10.40 16.96 -9.50
N ASN A 135 9.55 17.75 -10.15
CA ASN A 135 9.96 18.79 -11.08
C ASN A 135 10.18 20.16 -10.41
N ARG A 136 9.83 20.31 -9.13
CA ARG A 136 9.88 21.59 -8.39
C ARG A 136 11.28 21.98 -7.92
N ASN A 137 12.31 21.20 -8.28
CA ASN A 137 13.67 21.47 -7.86
C ASN A 137 14.16 22.83 -8.39
N PRO A 138 14.61 23.77 -7.52
CA PRO A 138 15.09 25.08 -7.94
C PRO A 138 16.30 25.03 -8.90
N SER A 139 17.04 23.92 -8.91
CA SER A 139 18.18 23.70 -9.80
C SER A 139 17.78 23.37 -11.24
N GLY A 140 16.49 23.30 -11.55
CA GLY A 140 15.96 22.96 -12.88
C GLY A 140 16.12 21.49 -13.28
N ASN A 141 16.75 20.66 -12.45
CA ASN A 141 16.87 19.22 -12.69
C ASN A 141 15.81 18.46 -11.93
N PRO A 142 15.00 17.60 -12.57
CA PRO A 142 14.03 16.76 -11.90
C PRO A 142 14.72 15.86 -10.87
N LYS A 143 14.19 15.82 -9.65
CA LYS A 143 14.70 14.94 -8.60
C LYS A 143 14.00 13.59 -8.70
N ASP A 144 14.75 12.50 -8.78
CA ASP A 144 14.19 11.15 -8.70
C ASP A 144 13.61 10.93 -7.31
N VAL A 145 12.31 10.65 -7.24
CA VAL A 145 11.58 10.34 -6.01
C VAL A 145 11.47 8.83 -5.82
N GLY A 146 11.29 8.09 -6.92
CA GLY A 146 11.20 6.64 -6.89
C GLY A 146 11.26 6.02 -8.28
N THR A 147 11.95 4.88 -8.36
CA THR A 147 12.01 4.05 -9.56
C THR A 147 11.69 2.62 -9.17
N VAL A 148 10.80 1.96 -9.92
CA VAL A 148 10.39 0.59 -9.65
C VAL A 148 10.34 -0.22 -10.94
N THR A 149 10.74 -1.48 -10.85
CA THR A 149 10.52 -2.50 -11.89
C THR A 149 9.46 -3.46 -11.37
N LEU A 150 8.34 -3.51 -12.05
CA LEU A 150 7.21 -4.35 -11.71
C LEU A 150 7.08 -5.51 -12.70
N ARG A 151 6.71 -6.67 -12.17
CA ARG A 151 6.37 -7.86 -12.96
C ARG A 151 5.02 -8.38 -12.51
N GLU A 152 4.13 -8.61 -13.46
CA GLU A 152 2.83 -9.21 -13.22
C GLU A 152 2.59 -10.36 -14.18
N THR A 153 2.07 -11.47 -13.65
CA THR A 153 1.66 -12.64 -14.41
C THR A 153 0.19 -12.90 -14.13
N VAL A 154 -0.62 -12.92 -15.18
CA VAL A 154 -2.05 -13.24 -15.09
C VAL A 154 -2.35 -14.47 -15.92
N THR A 155 -2.92 -15.49 -15.29
CA THR A 155 -3.39 -16.70 -15.98
C THR A 155 -4.80 -16.49 -16.51
N PHE A 156 -5.10 -17.11 -17.65
CA PHE A 156 -6.41 -17.09 -18.27
C PHE A 156 -6.69 -18.41 -19.00
N SER A 157 -7.95 -18.74 -19.15
CA SER A 157 -8.38 -20.00 -19.74
C SER A 157 -9.29 -19.75 -20.94
N PRO A 158 -8.83 -20.01 -22.17
CA PRO A 158 -9.64 -19.83 -23.38
C PRO A 158 -10.91 -20.70 -23.40
N GLU A 159 -10.88 -21.84 -22.74
CA GLU A 159 -12.06 -22.76 -22.62
C GLU A 159 -13.22 -22.06 -21.90
N PHE A 160 -12.97 -21.09 -21.03
CA PHE A 160 -14.01 -20.33 -20.33
C PHE A 160 -14.31 -18.98 -20.99
N GLY A 161 -13.81 -18.74 -22.20
CA GLY A 161 -14.04 -17.49 -22.94
C GLY A 161 -13.09 -16.34 -22.56
N ASP A 162 -12.08 -16.60 -21.73
CA ASP A 162 -11.06 -15.61 -21.43
C ASP A 162 -10.19 -15.34 -22.66
N THR A 163 -9.83 -14.08 -22.86
CA THR A 163 -8.96 -13.64 -23.95
C THR A 163 -7.61 -13.15 -23.40
N SER A 164 -6.58 -13.16 -24.24
CA SER A 164 -5.30 -12.55 -23.88
C SER A 164 -5.44 -11.06 -23.59
N MET A 165 -6.37 -10.37 -24.27
CA MET A 165 -6.64 -8.94 -24.03
C MET A 165 -7.17 -8.72 -22.62
N SER A 166 -8.16 -9.53 -22.17
CA SER A 166 -8.70 -9.42 -20.81
C SER A 166 -7.64 -9.72 -19.73
N ALA A 167 -6.72 -10.66 -20.01
CA ALA A 167 -5.61 -10.96 -19.10
C ALA A 167 -4.63 -9.79 -18.99
N TYR A 168 -4.24 -9.19 -20.11
CA TYR A 168 -3.38 -7.99 -20.09
C TYR A 168 -4.08 -6.80 -19.42
N GLN A 169 -5.38 -6.63 -19.62
CA GLN A 169 -6.14 -5.59 -18.91
C GLN A 169 -6.09 -5.76 -17.39
N LYS A 170 -6.27 -6.98 -16.90
CA LYS A 170 -6.12 -7.31 -15.47
C LYS A 170 -4.69 -7.07 -14.99
N ALA A 171 -3.67 -7.43 -15.78
CA ALA A 171 -2.26 -7.18 -15.46
C ALA A 171 -1.97 -5.68 -15.36
N CYS A 172 -2.42 -4.88 -16.34
CA CYS A 172 -2.26 -3.41 -16.31
C CYS A 172 -2.94 -2.79 -15.10
N GLN A 173 -4.14 -3.26 -14.72
CA GLN A 173 -4.83 -2.77 -13.54
C GLN A 173 -4.04 -3.03 -12.26
N LYS A 174 -3.53 -4.24 -12.05
CA LYS A 174 -2.70 -4.58 -10.89
C LYS A 174 -1.39 -3.79 -10.85
N MET A 175 -0.74 -3.60 -12.00
CA MET A 175 0.46 -2.77 -12.08
C MET A 175 0.16 -1.30 -11.77
N ALA A 176 -0.96 -0.78 -12.23
CA ALA A 176 -1.38 0.59 -11.91
C ALA A 176 -1.56 0.79 -10.40
N GLU A 177 -2.13 -0.20 -9.71
CA GLU A 177 -2.24 -0.21 -8.24
C GLU A 177 -0.87 -0.17 -7.56
N GLN A 178 0.09 -0.97 -8.04
CA GLN A 178 1.45 -1.01 -7.50
C GLN A 178 2.21 0.29 -7.78
N ILE A 179 2.04 0.89 -8.96
CA ILE A 179 2.64 2.18 -9.32
C ILE A 179 2.06 3.31 -8.46
N ALA A 180 0.75 3.32 -8.23
CA ALA A 180 0.12 4.30 -7.34
C ALA A 180 0.63 4.15 -5.88
N SER A 181 0.81 2.90 -5.41
CA SER A 181 1.38 2.65 -4.08
C SER A 181 2.83 3.10 -3.93
N MET A 182 3.62 3.12 -5.02
CA MET A 182 4.98 3.68 -5.00
C MET A 182 4.99 5.18 -4.66
N MET A 183 3.88 5.89 -4.91
CA MET A 183 3.75 7.33 -4.64
C MET A 183 3.40 7.61 -3.16
N GLU A 184 3.15 6.58 -2.37
CA GLU A 184 2.97 6.69 -0.92
C GLU A 184 4.32 6.92 -0.25
N GLN A 185 4.36 7.79 0.74
CA GLN A 185 5.58 8.00 1.52
C GLN A 185 5.81 6.78 2.42
N PRO A 186 7.04 6.27 2.53
CA PRO A 186 7.34 5.21 3.49
C PRO A 186 7.11 5.74 4.92
N TRP A 187 6.53 4.89 5.73
CA TRP A 187 6.21 5.14 7.15
C TRP A 187 7.46 5.30 8.01
#